data_d65f127cef972851a486e6e3d6796a3c
#
_entry.id   d65f127cef972851a486e6e3d6796a3c
#
_cell.length_a   1.000
_cell.length_b   1.000
_cell.length_c   1.000
_cell.angle_alpha   90.00
_cell.angle_beta   90.00
_cell.angle_gamma   90.00
#
_symmetry.space_group_name_H-M   'P 1'
#
loop_
_entity.id
_entity.type
_entity.pdbx_description
1 polymer ?
#
loop_
_entity_poly.entity_id
_entity_poly.type
_entity_poly.pdbx_seq_one_letter_code
_entity_poly.pdbx_strand_id
1 'polypeptide(L)'
;MRSTFKILFYINRQKAKADGKTAILCRITIDGKSAAITTGEECNPSEWNTKQGMTTEKKINQRLHEFKELVEKTYRNILTKDGVVSAELIKNHLQGIATHPTSLLAISRAELQAVKESVGKSRAEGTYLNLSHSDRNLREFVESKVLQDIPISTITEDLFEEYRFFLKKRGLKGTTINNYLCWLSRLMFRAVSKRIIRCNPFEHAKYEKEEKKIRFLKKSEVAKLATMKMNDREAEQARLMFVFSCFTGLAIIDMEHLLYKHIQTAADGRKYIRKERQKTKVEFIVPLHPIAEVIIRHCREEQEENGEQQTVKEKDETLIFPRECSRSVIDSRLSIVGKACGIKERLSFHMARHTFGTMSLSAGIPIESIAKMMGHASISSTQIYAQVTDKKISEDMDRLIAKQSAKKKETVEREVCEPSEVSICKMEETA
;
A
#
# COMPACT_ATOMS: atom_id res chain seq x y z
N MET A 1 -26.51 20.21 21.16
CA MET A 1 -26.18 21.60 21.62
C MET A 1 -26.48 22.56 20.47
N ARG A 2 -27.11 23.71 20.73
CA ARG A 2 -27.27 24.74 19.69
C ARG A 2 -25.92 25.39 19.45
N SER A 3 -25.43 25.37 18.21
CA SER A 3 -24.23 26.06 17.77
C SER A 3 -24.34 27.56 18.07
N THR A 4 -23.32 28.15 18.67
CA THR A 4 -23.28 29.60 18.94
C THR A 4 -22.67 30.32 17.76
N PHE A 5 -23.47 31.13 17.06
CA PHE A 5 -23.03 31.96 15.95
C PHE A 5 -23.11 33.45 16.31
N LYS A 6 -21.99 34.18 16.22
CA LYS A 6 -21.90 35.62 16.50
C LYS A 6 -21.07 36.34 15.42
N ILE A 7 -21.51 37.52 15.05
CA ILE A 7 -20.85 38.45 14.13
C ILE A 7 -20.56 39.74 14.89
N LEU A 8 -19.32 40.24 14.83
CA LEU A 8 -18.89 41.47 15.45
C LEU A 8 -18.05 42.30 14.49
N PHE A 9 -18.43 43.54 14.27
CA PHE A 9 -17.59 44.52 13.57
C PHE A 9 -16.71 45.25 14.56
N TYR A 10 -15.46 45.49 14.18
CA TYR A 10 -14.48 46.21 15.01
C TYR A 10 -13.39 46.83 14.13
N ILE A 11 -12.69 47.82 14.69
CA ILE A 11 -11.55 48.47 14.08
C ILE A 11 -10.29 48.22 14.89
N ASN A 12 -9.12 48.25 14.23
CA ASN A 12 -7.82 48.24 14.91
C ASN A 12 -7.22 49.67 14.87
N ARG A 13 -7.38 50.41 15.96
CA ARG A 13 -6.94 51.81 16.06
C ARG A 13 -5.42 52.02 15.88
N GLN A 14 -4.62 50.95 16.15
CA GLN A 14 -3.18 50.98 15.97
C GLN A 14 -2.70 50.84 14.54
N LYS A 15 -3.59 50.43 13.62
CA LYS A 15 -3.31 50.24 12.19
C LYS A 15 -4.00 51.30 11.31
N ALA A 16 -4.03 52.54 11.77
CA ALA A 16 -4.50 53.64 10.94
C ALA A 16 -3.52 53.85 9.78
N LYS A 17 -4.07 54.08 8.59
CA LYS A 17 -3.31 54.44 7.38
C LYS A 17 -2.76 55.89 7.47
N ALA A 18 -1.93 56.28 6.51
CA ALA A 18 -1.38 57.64 6.42
C ALA A 18 -2.48 58.71 6.23
N ASP A 19 -3.65 58.36 5.70
CA ASP A 19 -4.83 59.21 5.55
C ASP A 19 -5.71 59.27 6.82
N GLY A 20 -5.27 58.68 7.91
CA GLY A 20 -5.97 58.66 9.20
C GLY A 20 -7.12 57.66 9.30
N LYS A 21 -7.45 56.94 8.21
CA LYS A 21 -8.51 55.92 8.20
C LYS A 21 -8.01 54.54 8.63
N THR A 22 -8.92 53.74 9.16
CA THR A 22 -8.64 52.33 9.53
C THR A 22 -9.68 51.39 8.92
N ALA A 23 -9.23 50.19 8.53
CA ALA A 23 -10.12 49.17 7.97
C ALA A 23 -11.09 48.63 9.03
N ILE A 24 -12.35 48.44 8.65
CA ILE A 24 -13.38 47.78 9.45
C ILE A 24 -13.28 46.29 9.24
N LEU A 25 -13.10 45.54 10.33
CA LEU A 25 -12.96 44.09 10.35
C LEU A 25 -14.24 43.45 10.87
N CYS A 26 -14.60 42.32 10.31
CA CYS A 26 -15.68 41.47 10.76
C CYS A 26 -15.08 40.22 11.45
N ARG A 27 -15.43 40.02 12.73
CA ARG A 27 -15.11 38.77 13.48
C ARG A 27 -16.33 37.88 13.48
N ILE A 28 -16.16 36.69 12.92
CA ILE A 28 -17.16 35.62 12.91
C ILE A 28 -16.75 34.64 13.98
N THR A 29 -17.63 34.32 14.94
CA THR A 29 -17.38 33.35 16.00
C THR A 29 -18.41 32.24 15.97
N ILE A 30 -17.93 30.99 15.89
CA ILE A 30 -18.77 29.78 15.91
C ILE A 30 -18.18 28.83 16.93
N ASP A 31 -18.97 28.39 17.91
CA ASP A 31 -18.60 27.46 18.97
C ASP A 31 -17.27 27.80 19.66
N GLY A 32 -17.10 29.10 19.98
CA GLY A 32 -15.92 29.63 20.67
C GLY A 32 -14.69 29.88 19.77
N LYS A 33 -14.68 29.42 18.51
CA LYS A 33 -13.60 29.68 17.56
C LYS A 33 -13.96 30.88 16.67
N SER A 34 -12.98 31.77 16.41
CA SER A 34 -13.22 32.98 15.63
C SER A 34 -12.27 33.11 14.44
N ALA A 35 -12.79 33.65 13.35
CA ALA A 35 -12.03 34.10 12.19
C ALA A 35 -12.33 35.59 11.93
N ALA A 36 -11.32 36.34 11.47
CA ALA A 36 -11.46 37.71 11.10
C ALA A 36 -11.34 37.89 9.58
N ILE A 37 -12.21 38.74 9.02
CA ILE A 37 -12.21 39.10 7.58
C ILE A 37 -12.33 40.63 7.47
N THR A 38 -11.69 41.22 6.46
CA THR A 38 -11.90 42.62 6.15
C THR A 38 -13.22 42.78 5.44
N THR A 39 -13.96 43.84 5.79
CA THR A 39 -15.24 44.18 5.13
C THR A 39 -15.05 44.93 3.79
N GLY A 40 -13.84 45.44 3.53
CA GLY A 40 -13.55 46.33 2.42
C GLY A 40 -13.83 47.78 2.73
N GLU A 41 -14.50 48.11 3.85
CA GLU A 41 -14.83 49.45 4.27
C GLU A 41 -13.80 50.00 5.27
N GLU A 42 -13.65 51.33 5.26
CA GLU A 42 -12.73 52.05 6.15
C GLU A 42 -13.48 53.19 6.82
N CYS A 43 -13.10 53.56 8.02
CA CYS A 43 -13.67 54.71 8.72
C CYS A 43 -12.59 55.46 9.54
N ASN A 44 -12.93 56.66 9.96
CA ASN A 44 -12.11 57.42 10.87
C ASN A 44 -12.25 56.83 12.28
N PRO A 45 -11.16 56.50 13.02
CA PRO A 45 -11.23 55.92 14.35
C PRO A 45 -12.04 56.75 15.37
N SER A 46 -12.12 58.10 15.19
CA SER A 46 -12.91 59.00 16.01
C SER A 46 -14.43 58.82 15.84
N GLU A 47 -14.87 58.38 14.64
CA GLU A 47 -16.27 58.21 14.28
C GLU A 47 -16.82 56.81 14.60
N TRP A 48 -15.98 55.92 15.09
CA TRP A 48 -16.34 54.53 15.36
C TRP A 48 -16.95 54.34 16.76
N ASN A 49 -18.18 53.86 16.80
CA ASN A 49 -18.86 53.47 18.04
C ASN A 49 -18.60 51.97 18.34
N THR A 50 -17.73 51.71 19.29
CA THR A 50 -17.32 50.34 19.64
C THR A 50 -18.47 49.52 20.24
N LYS A 51 -19.45 50.14 20.95
CA LYS A 51 -20.57 49.42 21.55
C LYS A 51 -21.59 48.96 20.50
N GLN A 52 -21.82 49.79 19.49
CA GLN A 52 -22.78 49.51 18.41
C GLN A 52 -22.13 48.80 17.22
N GLY A 53 -20.80 48.82 17.08
CA GLY A 53 -20.07 48.30 15.92
C GLY A 53 -20.40 49.01 14.63
N MET A 54 -20.60 50.36 14.71
CA MET A 54 -21.06 51.22 13.60
C MET A 54 -20.24 52.53 13.59
N THR A 55 -20.23 53.18 12.43
CA THR A 55 -19.67 54.52 12.25
C THR A 55 -20.79 55.59 12.17
N THR A 56 -20.45 56.88 12.18
CA THR A 56 -21.40 57.98 11.96
C THR A 56 -21.91 58.05 10.52
N GLU A 57 -21.18 57.45 9.56
CA GLU A 57 -21.54 57.47 8.14
C GLU A 57 -22.62 56.41 7.79
N LYS A 58 -23.81 56.90 7.43
CA LYS A 58 -24.97 56.03 7.10
C LYS A 58 -24.69 55.07 5.93
N LYS A 59 -23.94 55.51 4.90
CA LYS A 59 -23.60 54.67 3.75
C LYS A 59 -22.73 53.49 4.12
N ILE A 60 -21.73 53.67 4.99
CA ILE A 60 -20.87 52.59 5.48
C ILE A 60 -21.69 51.62 6.33
N ASN A 61 -22.54 52.14 7.24
CA ASN A 61 -23.39 51.27 8.06
C ASN A 61 -24.36 50.42 7.24
N GLN A 62 -24.89 50.95 6.11
CA GLN A 62 -25.72 50.16 5.20
C GLN A 62 -24.91 49.00 4.59
N ARG A 63 -23.68 49.24 4.11
CA ARG A 63 -22.81 48.20 3.57
C ARG A 63 -22.38 47.18 4.62
N LEU A 64 -22.18 47.61 5.86
CA LEU A 64 -21.92 46.69 6.97
C LEU A 64 -23.14 45.77 7.25
N HIS A 65 -24.34 46.31 7.10
CA HIS A 65 -25.56 45.52 7.23
C HIS A 65 -25.70 44.48 6.11
N GLU A 66 -25.50 44.89 4.86
CA GLU A 66 -25.48 44.01 3.69
C GLU A 66 -24.41 42.93 3.84
N PHE A 67 -23.21 43.27 4.34
CA PHE A 67 -22.15 42.33 4.62
C PHE A 67 -22.53 41.30 5.70
N LYS A 68 -23.22 41.77 6.76
CA LYS A 68 -23.74 40.90 7.82
C LYS A 68 -24.76 39.89 7.27
N GLU A 69 -25.70 40.33 6.45
CA GLU A 69 -26.67 39.47 5.79
C GLU A 69 -26.02 38.45 4.88
N LEU A 70 -24.95 38.84 4.14
CA LEU A 70 -24.18 37.95 3.31
C LEU A 70 -23.50 36.85 4.16
N VAL A 71 -22.91 37.20 5.30
CA VAL A 71 -22.31 36.27 6.24
C VAL A 71 -23.35 35.29 6.78
N GLU A 72 -24.52 35.75 7.19
CA GLU A 72 -25.64 34.95 7.71
C GLU A 72 -26.20 34.01 6.63
N LYS A 73 -26.37 34.49 5.40
CA LYS A 73 -26.80 33.68 4.25
C LYS A 73 -25.78 32.58 3.94
N THR A 74 -24.49 32.92 3.95
CA THR A 74 -23.39 31.98 3.74
C THR A 74 -23.39 30.91 4.84
N TYR A 75 -23.55 31.29 6.11
CA TYR A 75 -23.68 30.39 7.24
C TYR A 75 -24.82 29.36 7.02
N ARG A 76 -26.02 29.84 6.67
CA ARG A 76 -27.20 28.99 6.43
C ARG A 76 -26.97 28.04 5.24
N ASN A 77 -26.41 28.54 4.15
CA ASN A 77 -26.15 27.75 2.94
C ASN A 77 -25.16 26.61 3.23
N ILE A 78 -24.05 26.90 3.93
CA ILE A 78 -23.05 25.89 4.29
C ILE A 78 -23.65 24.89 5.27
N LEU A 79 -24.39 25.35 6.29
CA LEU A 79 -25.05 24.47 7.27
C LEU A 79 -26.03 23.49 6.61
N THR A 80 -26.82 23.98 5.65
CA THR A 80 -27.79 23.14 4.92
C THR A 80 -27.10 22.15 3.99
N LYS A 81 -25.97 22.54 3.36
CA LYS A 81 -25.27 21.71 2.38
C LYS A 81 -24.34 20.70 3.03
N ASP A 82 -23.57 21.12 4.03
CA ASP A 82 -22.45 20.33 4.59
C ASP A 82 -22.74 19.83 6.02
N GLY A 83 -23.81 20.29 6.65
CA GLY A 83 -24.21 19.89 8.01
C GLY A 83 -23.35 20.49 9.13
N VAL A 84 -22.18 21.08 8.77
CA VAL A 84 -21.21 21.63 9.73
C VAL A 84 -20.63 22.92 9.20
N VAL A 85 -20.52 23.94 10.06
CA VAL A 85 -19.96 25.25 9.71
C VAL A 85 -18.87 25.63 10.69
N SER A 86 -17.75 26.19 10.17
CA SER A 86 -16.71 26.85 10.97
C SER A 86 -16.53 28.31 10.55
N ALA A 87 -16.03 29.14 11.45
CA ALA A 87 -15.75 30.53 11.16
C ALA A 87 -14.74 30.70 10.01
N GLU A 88 -13.74 29.83 9.92
CA GLU A 88 -12.76 29.82 8.83
C GLU A 88 -13.38 29.43 7.49
N LEU A 89 -14.35 28.51 7.49
CA LEU A 89 -15.06 28.09 6.27
C LEU A 89 -15.89 29.25 5.69
N ILE A 90 -16.61 29.98 6.54
CA ILE A 90 -17.37 31.15 6.09
C ILE A 90 -16.41 32.20 5.49
N LYS A 91 -15.30 32.48 6.18
CA LYS A 91 -14.27 33.39 5.68
C LYS A 91 -13.76 32.98 4.30
N ASN A 92 -13.38 31.72 4.12
CA ASN A 92 -12.87 31.21 2.85
C ASN A 92 -13.92 31.31 1.75
N HIS A 93 -15.18 31.02 2.07
CA HIS A 93 -16.28 31.13 1.11
C HIS A 93 -16.51 32.60 0.66
N LEU A 94 -16.47 33.53 1.60
CA LEU A 94 -16.61 34.97 1.30
C LEU A 94 -15.42 35.54 0.50
N GLN A 95 -14.23 34.94 0.66
CA GLN A 95 -13.03 35.32 -0.08
C GLN A 95 -12.91 34.65 -1.46
N GLY A 96 -13.91 33.85 -1.89
CA GLY A 96 -13.85 33.09 -3.14
C GLY A 96 -12.77 32.02 -3.18
N ILE A 97 -12.21 31.65 -2.02
CA ILE A 97 -11.29 30.55 -1.91
C ILE A 97 -12.10 29.27 -2.11
N ALA A 98 -11.70 28.45 -3.10
CA ALA A 98 -12.43 27.28 -3.54
C ALA A 98 -12.99 26.46 -2.36
N THR A 99 -14.29 26.20 -2.39
CA THR A 99 -15.03 25.43 -1.39
C THR A 99 -14.64 23.95 -1.52
N HIS A 100 -13.54 23.58 -0.87
CA HIS A 100 -13.22 22.17 -0.66
C HIS A 100 -14.05 21.63 0.51
N PRO A 101 -14.44 20.35 0.48
CA PRO A 101 -15.10 19.75 1.62
C PRO A 101 -14.25 19.93 2.88
N THR A 102 -14.84 20.50 3.92
CA THR A 102 -14.14 20.92 5.15
C THR A 102 -14.48 20.02 6.35
N SER A 103 -15.31 19.03 6.13
CA SER A 103 -15.63 17.99 7.12
C SER A 103 -14.94 16.65 6.77
N LEU A 104 -14.73 15.83 7.79
CA LEU A 104 -13.99 14.59 7.68
C LEU A 104 -14.65 13.60 6.70
N LEU A 105 -15.96 13.36 6.85
CA LEU A 105 -16.67 12.43 5.97
C LEU A 105 -16.86 12.98 4.55
N ALA A 106 -16.95 14.30 4.40
CA ALA A 106 -17.02 14.93 3.08
C ALA A 106 -15.70 14.78 2.31
N ILE A 107 -14.54 14.97 2.96
CA ILE A 107 -13.23 14.70 2.34
C ILE A 107 -13.06 13.21 2.06
N SER A 108 -13.50 12.34 2.98
CA SER A 108 -13.44 10.89 2.80
C SER A 108 -14.21 10.45 1.56
N ARG A 109 -15.45 10.93 1.39
CA ARG A 109 -16.27 10.67 0.18
C ARG A 109 -15.61 11.18 -1.10
N ALA A 110 -15.09 12.40 -1.09
CA ALA A 110 -14.43 12.99 -2.25
C ALA A 110 -13.16 12.19 -2.64
N GLU A 111 -12.35 11.77 -1.66
CA GLU A 111 -11.15 10.97 -1.91
C GLU A 111 -11.51 9.56 -2.40
N LEU A 112 -12.55 8.94 -1.83
CA LEU A 112 -13.01 7.61 -2.25
C LEU A 112 -13.57 7.66 -3.69
N GLN A 113 -14.30 8.71 -4.05
CA GLN A 113 -14.80 8.92 -5.41
C GLN A 113 -13.65 9.10 -6.42
N ALA A 114 -12.63 9.90 -6.08
CA ALA A 114 -11.44 10.05 -6.92
C ALA A 114 -10.68 8.72 -7.12
N VAL A 115 -10.63 7.87 -6.09
CA VAL A 115 -10.08 6.51 -6.21
C VAL A 115 -10.93 5.66 -7.13
N LYS A 116 -12.26 5.70 -7.02
CA LYS A 116 -13.20 4.96 -7.88
C LYS A 116 -13.02 5.31 -9.36
N GLU A 117 -12.89 6.58 -9.68
CA GLU A 117 -12.67 7.08 -11.05
C GLU A 117 -11.30 6.68 -11.64
N SER A 118 -10.34 6.34 -10.78
CA SER A 118 -9.01 5.85 -11.17
C SER A 118 -8.93 4.33 -11.35
N VAL A 119 -9.99 3.58 -10.99
CA VAL A 119 -10.06 2.12 -11.16
C VAL A 119 -10.03 1.77 -12.65
N GLY A 120 -9.25 0.75 -13.00
CA GLY A 120 -9.02 0.33 -14.39
C GLY A 120 -8.00 1.17 -15.17
N LYS A 121 -7.65 2.38 -14.68
CA LYS A 121 -6.62 3.26 -15.29
C LYS A 121 -5.28 3.14 -14.56
N SER A 122 -5.24 3.57 -13.31
CA SER A 122 -4.03 3.61 -12.48
C SER A 122 -4.14 2.79 -11.20
N ARG A 123 -5.32 2.29 -10.86
CA ARG A 123 -5.60 1.53 -9.64
C ARG A 123 -6.41 0.28 -9.91
N ALA A 124 -6.12 -0.78 -9.14
CA ALA A 124 -6.89 -2.01 -9.16
C ALA A 124 -8.19 -1.85 -8.35
N GLU A 125 -9.25 -2.56 -8.78
CA GLU A 125 -10.55 -2.58 -8.08
C GLU A 125 -10.43 -2.99 -6.60
N GLY A 126 -9.58 -3.98 -6.28
CA GLY A 126 -9.31 -4.40 -4.91
C GLY A 126 -8.78 -3.28 -4.01
N THR A 127 -8.09 -2.27 -4.57
CA THR A 127 -7.66 -1.09 -3.82
C THR A 127 -8.87 -0.24 -3.43
N TYR A 128 -9.80 0.00 -4.35
CA TYR A 128 -11.03 0.72 -4.07
C TYR A 128 -11.87 0.01 -3.01
N LEU A 129 -12.05 -1.32 -3.12
CA LEU A 129 -12.81 -2.11 -2.13
C LEU A 129 -12.20 -2.01 -0.73
N ASN A 130 -10.87 -2.12 -0.61
CA ASN A 130 -10.20 -1.98 0.68
C ASN A 130 -10.38 -0.58 1.29
N LEU A 131 -10.29 0.47 0.48
CA LEU A 131 -10.50 1.84 0.95
C LEU A 131 -11.96 2.13 1.27
N SER A 132 -12.92 1.51 0.58
CA SER A 132 -14.35 1.62 0.89
C SER A 132 -14.68 0.98 2.24
N HIS A 133 -14.00 -0.12 2.62
CA HIS A 133 -14.11 -0.68 3.97
C HIS A 133 -13.54 0.27 5.03
N SER A 134 -12.44 0.96 4.73
CA SER A 134 -11.85 1.96 5.64
C SER A 134 -12.78 3.16 5.82
N ASP A 135 -13.40 3.66 4.74
CA ASP A 135 -14.39 4.75 4.78
C ASP A 135 -15.62 4.35 5.61
N ARG A 136 -16.13 3.12 5.42
CA ARG A 136 -17.27 2.62 6.20
C ARG A 136 -16.97 2.60 7.69
N ASN A 137 -15.84 2.05 8.11
CA ASN A 137 -15.45 2.01 9.52
C ASN A 137 -15.24 3.41 10.11
N LEU A 138 -14.73 4.36 9.33
CA LEU A 138 -14.59 5.75 9.74
C LEU A 138 -15.96 6.40 9.96
N ARG A 139 -16.92 6.15 9.07
CA ARG A 139 -18.28 6.64 9.18
C ARG A 139 -18.97 6.10 10.44
N GLU A 140 -18.91 4.79 10.68
CA GLU A 140 -19.46 4.14 11.87
C GLU A 140 -18.85 4.71 13.16
N PHE A 141 -17.55 5.07 13.15
CA PHE A 141 -16.91 5.75 14.27
C PHE A 141 -17.49 7.15 14.51
N VAL A 142 -17.63 7.96 13.47
CA VAL A 142 -18.20 9.32 13.59
C VAL A 142 -19.68 9.24 14.08
N GLU A 143 -20.46 8.32 13.54
CA GLU A 143 -21.84 8.08 13.96
C GLU A 143 -21.93 7.63 15.43
N SER A 144 -20.97 6.81 15.91
CA SER A 144 -20.91 6.37 17.30
C SER A 144 -20.73 7.50 18.31
N LYS A 145 -20.22 8.67 17.86
CA LYS A 145 -20.06 9.88 18.65
C LYS A 145 -21.33 10.77 18.67
N VAL A 146 -22.43 10.30 18.04
CA VAL A 146 -23.67 11.08 17.89
C VAL A 146 -23.44 12.39 17.11
N LEU A 147 -22.45 12.38 16.20
CA LEU A 147 -22.12 13.52 15.34
C LEU A 147 -22.55 13.20 13.90
N GLN A 148 -23.03 14.21 13.19
CA GLN A 148 -23.30 14.08 11.74
C GLN A 148 -21.99 14.06 10.94
N ASP A 149 -21.02 14.90 11.31
CA ASP A 149 -19.67 14.96 10.74
C ASP A 149 -18.73 15.74 11.66
N ILE A 150 -17.43 15.71 11.40
CA ILE A 150 -16.38 16.40 12.18
C ILE A 150 -15.69 17.43 11.31
N PRO A 151 -15.68 18.73 11.71
CA PRO A 151 -14.91 19.76 10.99
C PRO A 151 -13.42 19.43 11.05
N ILE A 152 -12.73 19.46 9.90
CA ILE A 152 -11.31 19.15 9.82
C ILE A 152 -10.45 20.08 10.66
N SER A 153 -10.84 21.35 10.78
CA SER A 153 -10.14 22.33 11.62
C SER A 153 -10.18 22.05 13.12
N THR A 154 -11.06 21.13 13.57
CA THR A 154 -11.18 20.73 14.99
C THR A 154 -10.49 19.43 15.30
N ILE A 155 -9.94 18.74 14.30
CA ILE A 155 -9.29 17.45 14.46
C ILE A 155 -7.93 17.64 15.13
N THR A 156 -7.72 16.92 16.24
CA THR A 156 -6.47 16.82 17.00
C THR A 156 -5.95 15.39 17.01
N GLU A 157 -4.76 15.16 17.55
CA GLU A 157 -4.19 13.81 17.71
C GLU A 157 -5.10 12.89 18.54
N ASP A 158 -5.89 13.45 19.48
CA ASP A 158 -6.83 12.68 20.30
C ASP A 158 -7.83 11.90 19.46
N LEU A 159 -8.30 12.47 18.34
CA LEU A 159 -9.23 11.78 17.44
C LEU A 159 -8.62 10.49 16.88
N PHE A 160 -7.32 10.49 16.59
CA PHE A 160 -6.62 9.31 16.11
C PHE A 160 -6.60 8.20 17.17
N GLU A 161 -6.31 8.56 18.43
CA GLU A 161 -6.31 7.63 19.56
C GLU A 161 -7.71 7.09 19.86
N GLU A 162 -8.73 7.94 19.83
CA GLU A 162 -10.12 7.54 20.00
C GLU A 162 -10.58 6.57 18.91
N TYR A 163 -10.22 6.85 17.64
CA TYR A 163 -10.54 5.95 16.54
C TYR A 163 -9.79 4.62 16.66
N ARG A 164 -8.51 4.66 17.05
CA ARG A 164 -7.72 3.46 17.35
C ARG A 164 -8.37 2.61 18.43
N PHE A 165 -8.82 3.23 19.53
CA PHE A 165 -9.51 2.54 20.62
C PHE A 165 -10.86 1.95 20.18
N PHE A 166 -11.63 2.68 19.39
CA PHE A 166 -12.87 2.19 18.81
C PHE A 166 -12.64 0.92 17.99
N LEU A 167 -11.62 0.91 17.14
CA LEU A 167 -11.27 -0.25 16.33
C LEU A 167 -10.79 -1.45 17.17
N LYS A 168 -10.05 -1.20 18.27
CA LYS A 168 -9.64 -2.24 19.23
C LYS A 168 -10.84 -2.88 19.94
N LYS A 169 -11.80 -2.10 20.37
CA LYS A 169 -13.04 -2.60 20.99
C LYS A 169 -13.79 -3.58 20.08
N ARG A 170 -13.66 -3.45 18.76
CA ARG A 170 -14.27 -4.36 17.77
C ARG A 170 -13.47 -5.66 17.58
N GLY A 171 -12.40 -5.87 18.31
CA GLY A 171 -11.56 -7.08 18.23
C GLY A 171 -10.77 -7.22 16.94
N LEU A 172 -10.51 -6.13 16.22
CA LEU A 172 -9.76 -6.15 14.97
C LEU A 172 -8.26 -6.38 15.23
N LYS A 173 -7.62 -7.05 14.28
CA LYS A 173 -6.15 -7.25 14.31
C LYS A 173 -5.43 -5.92 14.05
N GLY A 174 -4.25 -5.73 14.65
CA GLY A 174 -3.46 -4.51 14.53
C GLY A 174 -3.17 -4.13 13.07
N THR A 175 -2.84 -5.08 12.14
CA THR A 175 -2.70 -4.81 10.70
C THR A 175 -3.95 -4.16 10.10
N THR A 176 -5.14 -4.63 10.48
CA THR A 176 -6.41 -4.09 10.01
C THR A 176 -6.64 -2.69 10.60
N ILE A 177 -6.35 -2.53 11.89
CA ILE A 177 -6.41 -1.22 12.58
C ILE A 177 -5.49 -0.23 11.87
N ASN A 178 -4.23 -0.61 11.62
CA ASN A 178 -3.26 0.24 10.93
C ASN A 178 -3.72 0.66 9.53
N ASN A 179 -4.36 -0.24 8.77
CA ASN A 179 -4.91 0.09 7.46
C ASN A 179 -6.00 1.18 7.56
N TYR A 180 -6.87 1.10 8.56
CA TYR A 180 -7.93 2.09 8.78
C TYR A 180 -7.37 3.43 9.29
N LEU A 181 -6.36 3.39 10.16
CA LEU A 181 -5.64 4.59 10.62
C LEU A 181 -4.85 5.26 9.47
N CYS A 182 -4.25 4.47 8.56
CA CYS A 182 -3.62 5.00 7.35
C CYS A 182 -4.61 5.73 6.44
N TRP A 183 -5.86 5.26 6.35
CA TRP A 183 -6.91 5.98 5.64
C TRP A 183 -7.19 7.35 6.27
N LEU A 184 -7.39 7.40 7.58
CA LEU A 184 -7.61 8.64 8.32
C LEU A 184 -6.45 9.62 8.14
N SER A 185 -5.19 9.16 8.28
CA SER A 185 -4.00 9.98 8.04
C SER A 185 -3.93 10.49 6.60
N ARG A 186 -4.28 9.66 5.62
CA ARG A 186 -4.32 10.05 4.21
C ARG A 186 -5.30 11.21 3.98
N LEU A 187 -6.47 11.21 4.64
CA LEU A 187 -7.43 12.30 4.54
C LEU A 187 -6.84 13.62 5.08
N MET A 188 -6.08 13.56 6.16
CA MET A 188 -5.39 14.75 6.69
C MET A 188 -4.29 15.25 5.75
N PHE A 189 -3.49 14.38 5.15
CA PHE A 189 -2.54 14.78 4.11
C PHE A 189 -3.23 15.45 2.92
N ARG A 190 -4.42 14.96 2.52
CA ARG A 190 -5.23 15.63 1.49
C ARG A 190 -5.72 16.98 1.94
N ALA A 191 -6.13 17.13 3.19
CA ALA A 191 -6.54 18.40 3.75
C ALA A 191 -5.40 19.43 3.78
N VAL A 192 -4.18 19.00 4.11
CA VAL A 192 -2.96 19.83 4.02
C VAL A 192 -2.67 20.22 2.57
N SER A 193 -2.68 19.27 1.63
CA SER A 193 -2.41 19.53 0.21
C SER A 193 -3.41 20.50 -0.42
N LYS A 194 -4.65 20.50 0.06
CA LYS A 194 -5.72 21.44 -0.34
C LYS A 194 -5.72 22.73 0.48
N ARG A 195 -4.73 22.95 1.36
CA ARG A 195 -4.60 24.11 2.24
C ARG A 195 -5.79 24.35 3.17
N ILE A 196 -6.53 23.31 3.52
CA ILE A 196 -7.64 23.38 4.50
C ILE A 196 -7.07 23.46 5.93
N ILE A 197 -5.99 22.76 6.21
CA ILE A 197 -5.21 22.82 7.45
C ILE A 197 -3.73 23.04 7.12
N ARG A 198 -2.96 23.58 8.09
CA ARG A 198 -1.54 23.93 7.90
C ARG A 198 -0.61 22.74 8.00
N CYS A 199 -0.89 21.81 8.92
CA CYS A 199 -0.09 20.62 9.20
C CYS A 199 -1.00 19.42 9.46
N ASN A 200 -0.43 18.22 9.33
CA ASN A 200 -1.15 17.00 9.65
C ASN A 200 -1.18 16.81 11.18
N PRO A 201 -2.36 16.78 11.83
CA PRO A 201 -2.46 16.59 13.27
C PRO A 201 -1.98 15.20 13.75
N PHE A 202 -1.77 14.26 12.82
CA PHE A 202 -1.37 12.87 13.09
C PHE A 202 0.10 12.58 12.74
N GLU A 203 0.92 13.60 12.57
CA GLU A 203 2.33 13.44 12.14
C GLU A 203 3.14 12.57 13.10
N HIS A 204 2.87 12.69 14.41
CA HIS A 204 3.55 11.92 15.46
C HIS A 204 2.73 10.76 16.03
N ALA A 205 1.55 10.50 15.46
CA ALA A 205 0.65 9.45 15.95
C ALA A 205 1.26 8.05 15.78
N LYS A 206 1.12 7.21 16.81
CA LYS A 206 1.72 5.88 16.84
C LYS A 206 0.74 4.83 16.33
N TYR A 207 1.20 4.04 15.37
CA TYR A 207 0.49 2.87 14.88
C TYR A 207 0.70 1.64 15.78
N GLU A 208 -0.16 0.63 15.62
CA GLU A 208 -0.02 -0.63 16.33
C GLU A 208 1.29 -1.33 15.94
N LYS A 209 2.03 -1.80 16.95
CA LYS A 209 3.21 -2.63 16.70
C LYS A 209 2.79 -4.02 16.29
N GLU A 210 3.33 -4.52 15.20
CA GLU A 210 3.06 -5.88 14.72
C GLU A 210 4.35 -6.62 14.45
N GLU A 211 4.43 -7.81 15.00
CA GLU A 211 5.43 -8.79 14.57
C GLU A 211 4.89 -9.54 13.35
N LYS A 212 5.44 -9.27 12.19
CA LYS A 212 5.13 -10.03 10.96
C LYS A 212 5.79 -11.39 11.03
N LYS A 213 5.11 -12.39 11.56
CA LYS A 213 5.56 -13.78 11.49
C LYS A 213 5.35 -14.31 10.08
N ILE A 214 6.43 -14.56 9.36
CA ILE A 214 6.40 -15.17 8.03
C ILE A 214 6.14 -16.66 8.22
N ARG A 215 5.10 -17.16 7.56
CA ARG A 215 4.77 -18.59 7.53
C ARG A 215 5.29 -19.20 6.24
N PHE A 216 6.06 -20.25 6.35
CA PHE A 216 6.58 -21.03 5.23
C PHE A 216 6.64 -22.52 5.60
N LEU A 217 6.67 -23.36 4.59
CA LEU A 217 6.71 -24.81 4.77
C LEU A 217 8.14 -25.33 4.89
N LYS A 218 8.31 -26.40 5.65
CA LYS A 218 9.56 -27.17 5.72
C LYS A 218 9.76 -27.97 4.43
N LYS A 219 11.02 -28.29 4.09
CA LYS A 219 11.33 -29.11 2.91
C LYS A 219 10.58 -30.46 2.89
N SER A 220 10.41 -31.09 4.05
CA SER A 220 9.67 -32.36 4.19
C SER A 220 8.18 -32.21 3.89
N GLU A 221 7.57 -31.07 4.23
CA GLU A 221 6.16 -30.77 3.95
C GLU A 221 5.94 -30.49 2.46
N VAL A 222 6.88 -29.75 1.83
CA VAL A 222 6.86 -29.53 0.38
C VAL A 222 7.03 -30.85 -0.37
N ALA A 223 7.92 -31.72 0.07
CA ALA A 223 8.10 -33.04 -0.54
C ALA A 223 6.82 -33.89 -0.46
N LYS A 224 6.14 -33.93 0.69
CA LYS A 224 4.84 -34.60 0.83
C LYS A 224 3.80 -34.05 -0.15
N LEU A 225 3.68 -32.73 -0.24
CA LEU A 225 2.76 -32.08 -1.18
C LEU A 225 3.10 -32.40 -2.64
N ALA A 226 4.37 -32.53 -2.98
CA ALA A 226 4.80 -32.85 -4.35
C ALA A 226 4.50 -34.30 -4.75
N THR A 227 4.52 -35.23 -3.81
CA THR A 227 4.33 -36.67 -4.09
C THR A 227 2.90 -37.16 -3.90
N MET A 228 2.08 -36.47 -3.11
CA MET A 228 0.70 -36.85 -2.85
C MET A 228 -0.18 -36.58 -4.08
N LYS A 229 -1.11 -37.49 -4.36
CA LYS A 229 -2.18 -37.29 -5.35
C LYS A 229 -3.51 -37.11 -4.62
N MET A 230 -4.36 -36.26 -5.16
CA MET A 230 -5.72 -36.05 -4.67
C MET A 230 -6.73 -36.73 -5.59
N ASN A 231 -7.74 -37.35 -5.01
CA ASN A 231 -8.81 -37.98 -5.80
C ASN A 231 -9.79 -36.95 -6.40
N ASP A 232 -9.94 -35.81 -5.72
CA ASP A 232 -10.77 -34.69 -6.19
C ASP A 232 -9.97 -33.83 -7.15
N ARG A 233 -10.51 -33.64 -8.37
CA ARG A 233 -9.86 -32.89 -9.47
C ARG A 233 -9.54 -31.45 -9.06
N GLU A 234 -10.47 -30.76 -8.40
CA GLU A 234 -10.24 -29.37 -7.95
C GLU A 234 -9.16 -29.30 -6.87
N ALA A 235 -9.11 -30.29 -5.95
CA ALA A 235 -8.06 -30.36 -4.93
C ALA A 235 -6.70 -30.70 -5.55
N GLU A 236 -6.66 -31.56 -6.57
CA GLU A 236 -5.44 -31.87 -7.30
C GLU A 236 -4.91 -30.66 -8.05
N GLN A 237 -5.78 -29.92 -8.76
CA GLN A 237 -5.40 -28.67 -9.40
C GLN A 237 -4.85 -27.64 -8.38
N ALA A 238 -5.53 -27.47 -7.24
CA ALA A 238 -5.08 -26.58 -6.18
C ALA A 238 -3.70 -26.99 -5.63
N ARG A 239 -3.47 -28.31 -5.46
CA ARG A 239 -2.21 -28.88 -5.01
C ARG A 239 -1.08 -28.62 -6.02
N LEU A 240 -1.32 -28.90 -7.30
CA LEU A 240 -0.34 -28.68 -8.38
C LEU A 240 0.05 -27.20 -8.48
N MET A 241 -0.93 -26.30 -8.47
CA MET A 241 -0.68 -24.85 -8.45
C MET A 241 0.11 -24.42 -7.22
N PHE A 242 -0.21 -24.96 -6.04
CA PHE A 242 0.49 -24.63 -4.80
C PHE A 242 1.95 -25.12 -4.84
N VAL A 243 2.19 -26.36 -5.25
CA VAL A 243 3.55 -26.92 -5.41
C VAL A 243 4.32 -26.10 -6.46
N PHE A 244 3.71 -25.79 -7.58
CA PHE A 244 4.32 -24.95 -8.62
C PHE A 244 4.76 -23.59 -8.06
N SER A 245 3.92 -22.95 -7.24
CA SER A 245 4.27 -21.71 -6.56
C SER A 245 5.43 -21.87 -5.58
N CYS A 246 5.56 -23.03 -4.89
CA CYS A 246 6.69 -23.32 -4.02
C CYS A 246 8.04 -23.43 -4.77
N PHE A 247 8.02 -23.78 -6.05
CA PHE A 247 9.24 -23.94 -6.87
C PHE A 247 9.49 -22.80 -7.85
N THR A 248 8.54 -21.90 -8.05
CA THR A 248 8.68 -20.77 -8.98
C THR A 248 8.57 -19.41 -8.28
N GLY A 249 7.97 -19.37 -7.10
CA GLY A 249 7.69 -18.13 -6.38
C GLY A 249 6.58 -17.28 -7.01
N LEU A 250 5.84 -17.77 -8.01
CA LEU A 250 4.78 -17.03 -8.65
C LEU A 250 3.60 -16.81 -7.70
N ALA A 251 3.01 -15.62 -7.76
CA ALA A 251 1.74 -15.35 -7.07
C ALA A 251 0.59 -16.01 -7.85
N ILE A 252 -0.51 -16.34 -7.15
CA ILE A 252 -1.67 -16.98 -7.78
C ILE A 252 -2.19 -16.20 -8.98
N ILE A 253 -2.27 -14.86 -8.88
CA ILE A 253 -2.74 -14.02 -9.98
C ILE A 253 -1.84 -14.11 -11.22
N ASP A 254 -0.54 -14.32 -11.05
CA ASP A 254 0.42 -14.46 -12.13
C ASP A 254 0.32 -15.85 -12.77
N MET A 255 0.00 -16.90 -11.99
CA MET A 255 -0.27 -18.27 -12.46
C MET A 255 -1.60 -18.37 -13.20
N GLU A 256 -2.67 -17.72 -12.71
CA GLU A 256 -3.97 -17.68 -13.39
C GLU A 256 -3.92 -17.06 -14.79
N HIS A 257 -2.83 -16.36 -15.13
CA HIS A 257 -2.60 -15.73 -16.43
C HIS A 257 -1.31 -16.27 -17.09
N LEU A 258 -0.83 -17.43 -16.67
CA LEU A 258 0.37 -18.03 -17.21
C LEU A 258 0.04 -18.87 -18.44
N LEU A 259 0.56 -18.45 -19.59
CA LEU A 259 0.38 -19.11 -20.89
C LEU A 259 1.63 -19.92 -21.23
N TYR A 260 1.51 -20.94 -22.10
CA TYR A 260 2.66 -21.72 -22.54
C TYR A 260 3.72 -20.87 -23.26
N LYS A 261 3.34 -19.83 -24.01
CA LYS A 261 4.28 -18.88 -24.63
C LYS A 261 5.22 -18.16 -23.67
N HIS A 262 4.87 -18.10 -22.38
CA HIS A 262 5.75 -17.50 -21.36
C HIS A 262 6.90 -18.43 -20.97
N ILE A 263 6.86 -19.70 -21.42
CA ILE A 263 7.94 -20.66 -21.22
C ILE A 263 8.91 -20.54 -22.39
N GLN A 264 10.09 -20.01 -22.13
CA GLN A 264 11.15 -19.79 -23.12
C GLN A 264 12.31 -20.74 -22.87
N THR A 265 12.90 -21.27 -23.95
CA THR A 265 14.09 -22.11 -23.86
C THR A 265 15.30 -21.25 -24.27
N ALA A 266 16.30 -21.17 -23.41
CA ALA A 266 17.58 -20.49 -23.71
C ALA A 266 18.47 -21.36 -24.58
N ALA A 267 19.55 -20.78 -25.10
CA ALA A 267 20.50 -21.47 -25.98
C ALA A 267 21.20 -22.68 -25.30
N ASP A 268 21.28 -22.68 -23.97
CA ASP A 268 21.83 -23.79 -23.16
C ASP A 268 20.81 -24.90 -22.87
N GLY A 269 19.61 -24.84 -23.47
CA GLY A 269 18.51 -25.79 -23.28
C GLY A 269 17.70 -25.61 -21.99
N ARG A 270 18.06 -24.67 -21.12
CA ARG A 270 17.30 -24.39 -19.90
C ARG A 270 16.03 -23.65 -20.21
N LYS A 271 14.96 -24.04 -19.51
CA LYS A 271 13.66 -23.37 -19.64
C LYS A 271 13.47 -22.33 -18.55
N TYR A 272 12.87 -21.22 -18.92
CA TYR A 272 12.58 -20.09 -18.07
C TYR A 272 11.14 -19.63 -18.24
N ILE A 273 10.52 -19.20 -17.13
CA ILE A 273 9.30 -18.38 -17.21
C ILE A 273 9.73 -16.94 -17.33
N ARG A 274 9.28 -16.24 -18.38
CA ARG A 274 9.47 -14.80 -18.54
C ARG A 274 8.14 -14.13 -18.73
N LYS A 275 7.79 -13.21 -17.82
CA LYS A 275 6.51 -12.53 -17.84
C LYS A 275 6.57 -11.26 -17.00
N GLU A 276 5.70 -10.30 -17.31
CA GLU A 276 5.42 -9.18 -16.43
C GLU A 276 4.41 -9.55 -15.34
N ARG A 277 4.68 -9.09 -14.12
CA ARG A 277 3.82 -9.32 -12.98
C ARG A 277 2.52 -8.53 -13.10
N GLN A 278 1.37 -9.17 -12.89
CA GLN A 278 0.06 -8.53 -13.02
C GLN A 278 -0.13 -7.32 -12.09
N LYS A 279 0.38 -7.41 -10.85
CA LYS A 279 0.19 -6.37 -9.83
C LYS A 279 1.12 -5.17 -9.99
N THR A 280 2.40 -5.40 -10.34
CA THR A 280 3.45 -4.36 -10.28
C THR A 280 4.02 -3.99 -11.63
N LYS A 281 3.65 -4.73 -12.69
CA LYS A 281 4.17 -4.59 -14.07
C LYS A 281 5.71 -4.71 -14.15
N VAL A 282 6.31 -5.33 -13.15
CA VAL A 282 7.74 -5.65 -13.13
C VAL A 282 7.96 -6.99 -13.82
N GLU A 283 8.89 -7.04 -14.77
CA GLU A 283 9.28 -8.30 -15.41
C GLU A 283 9.97 -9.21 -14.39
N PHE A 284 9.57 -10.47 -14.38
CA PHE A 284 10.26 -11.52 -13.64
C PHE A 284 10.76 -12.62 -14.58
N ILE A 285 11.86 -13.26 -14.18
CA ILE A 285 12.51 -14.34 -14.91
C ILE A 285 12.79 -15.45 -13.91
N VAL A 286 12.17 -16.61 -14.12
CA VAL A 286 12.32 -17.77 -13.21
C VAL A 286 12.85 -18.95 -13.99
N PRO A 287 14.09 -19.44 -13.71
CA PRO A 287 14.55 -20.72 -14.22
C PRO A 287 13.62 -21.83 -13.72
N LEU A 288 13.20 -22.72 -14.59
CA LEU A 288 12.29 -23.81 -14.22
C LEU A 288 13.05 -24.88 -13.44
N HIS A 289 12.54 -25.16 -12.25
CA HIS A 289 12.95 -26.34 -11.48
C HIS A 289 12.34 -27.61 -12.12
N PRO A 290 13.02 -28.77 -12.12
CA PRO A 290 12.49 -30.01 -12.71
C PRO A 290 11.06 -30.38 -12.26
N ILE A 291 10.73 -30.17 -10.99
CA ILE A 291 9.36 -30.39 -10.47
C ILE A 291 8.35 -29.46 -11.18
N ALA A 292 8.70 -28.20 -11.41
CA ALA A 292 7.82 -27.28 -12.13
C ALA A 292 7.65 -27.70 -13.60
N GLU A 293 8.69 -28.22 -14.26
CA GLU A 293 8.61 -28.76 -15.62
C GLU A 293 7.69 -29.99 -15.70
N VAL A 294 7.78 -30.88 -14.71
CA VAL A 294 6.87 -32.06 -14.62
C VAL A 294 5.42 -31.60 -14.49
N ILE A 295 5.14 -30.60 -13.66
CA ILE A 295 3.77 -30.07 -13.50
C ILE A 295 3.27 -29.47 -14.83
N ILE A 296 4.09 -28.65 -15.52
CA ILE A 296 3.72 -28.07 -16.81
C ILE A 296 3.40 -29.15 -17.84
N ARG A 297 4.23 -30.21 -17.89
CA ARG A 297 4.01 -31.34 -18.80
C ARG A 297 2.71 -32.07 -18.47
N HIS A 298 2.49 -32.39 -17.21
CA HIS A 298 1.25 -33.03 -16.75
C HIS A 298 0.01 -32.21 -17.13
N CYS A 299 0.01 -30.90 -16.90
CA CYS A 299 -1.10 -30.03 -17.30
C CYS A 299 -1.32 -30.03 -18.82
N ARG A 300 -0.24 -30.13 -19.60
CA ARG A 300 -0.34 -30.21 -21.08
C ARG A 300 -0.96 -31.54 -21.54
N GLU A 301 -0.47 -32.67 -20.99
CA GLU A 301 -0.97 -34.02 -21.29
C GLU A 301 -2.47 -34.13 -20.95
N GLU A 302 -2.87 -33.63 -19.78
CA GLU A 302 -4.28 -33.62 -19.35
C GLU A 302 -5.19 -32.77 -20.27
N GLN A 303 -4.70 -31.63 -20.79
CA GLN A 303 -5.43 -30.81 -21.75
C GLN A 303 -5.55 -31.49 -23.13
N GLU A 304 -4.50 -32.18 -23.56
CA GLU A 304 -4.51 -32.94 -24.82
C GLU A 304 -5.47 -34.17 -24.79
N GLU A 305 -5.52 -34.86 -23.64
CA GLU A 305 -6.44 -35.98 -23.41
C GLU A 305 -7.92 -35.55 -23.40
N ASN A 306 -8.22 -34.35 -22.92
CA ASN A 306 -9.57 -33.80 -22.89
C ASN A 306 -10.08 -33.30 -24.26
N GLY A 307 -9.36 -33.55 -25.36
CA GLY A 307 -9.84 -33.40 -26.73
C GLY A 307 -9.67 -32.02 -27.36
N GLU A 308 -8.85 -31.16 -26.80
CA GLU A 308 -8.50 -29.86 -27.39
C GLU A 308 -7.45 -30.07 -28.50
N GLN A 309 -7.92 -30.46 -29.71
CA GLN A 309 -7.09 -30.42 -30.92
C GLN A 309 -6.83 -28.96 -31.32
N GLN A 310 -5.75 -28.40 -30.81
CA GLN A 310 -5.35 -27.00 -31.06
C GLN A 310 -4.15 -26.96 -32.02
N THR A 311 -4.11 -25.93 -32.88
CA THR A 311 -2.93 -25.63 -33.68
C THR A 311 -1.74 -25.20 -32.77
N VAL A 312 -0.51 -25.29 -33.28
CA VAL A 312 0.70 -24.93 -32.49
C VAL A 312 0.61 -23.51 -31.94
N LYS A 313 0.05 -22.55 -32.69
CA LYS A 313 -0.14 -21.16 -32.22
C LYS A 313 -1.22 -21.04 -31.16
N GLU A 314 -2.30 -21.79 -31.24
CA GLU A 314 -3.35 -21.81 -30.23
C GLU A 314 -2.84 -22.46 -28.94
N LYS A 315 -1.99 -23.49 -29.02
CA LYS A 315 -1.35 -24.11 -27.87
C LYS A 315 -0.48 -23.11 -27.08
N ASP A 316 0.23 -22.21 -27.76
CA ASP A 316 1.06 -21.21 -27.08
C ASP A 316 0.25 -20.15 -26.33
N GLU A 317 -0.96 -19.84 -26.80
CA GLU A 317 -1.89 -18.89 -26.15
C GLU A 317 -2.79 -19.55 -25.08
N THR A 318 -2.64 -20.85 -24.85
CA THR A 318 -3.41 -21.59 -23.85
C THR A 318 -2.84 -21.38 -22.45
N LEU A 319 -3.73 -21.34 -21.44
CA LEU A 319 -3.35 -21.25 -20.03
C LEU A 319 -2.74 -22.58 -19.55
N ILE A 320 -1.64 -22.51 -18.81
CA ILE A 320 -1.04 -23.71 -18.17
C ILE A 320 -1.99 -24.27 -17.10
N PHE A 321 -2.64 -23.37 -16.35
CA PHE A 321 -3.64 -23.74 -15.35
C PHE A 321 -5.01 -23.24 -15.81
N PRO A 322 -5.89 -24.09 -16.36
CA PRO A 322 -7.23 -23.71 -16.76
C PRO A 322 -8.03 -23.12 -15.60
N ARG A 323 -8.87 -22.13 -15.89
CA ARG A 323 -9.74 -21.49 -14.88
C ARG A 323 -11.05 -22.28 -14.73
N GLU A 324 -10.97 -23.51 -14.29
CA GLU A 324 -12.15 -24.33 -14.03
C GLU A 324 -12.90 -23.91 -12.78
N CYS A 325 -12.19 -23.32 -11.81
CA CYS A 325 -12.73 -22.96 -10.49
C CYS A 325 -12.47 -21.50 -10.13
N SER A 326 -13.35 -20.93 -9.32
CA SER A 326 -13.12 -19.61 -8.71
C SER A 326 -11.99 -19.70 -7.68
N ARG A 327 -11.32 -18.55 -7.44
CA ARG A 327 -10.25 -18.46 -6.43
C ARG A 327 -10.70 -18.92 -5.04
N SER A 328 -11.95 -18.65 -4.64
CA SER A 328 -12.50 -19.08 -3.36
C SER A 328 -12.60 -20.61 -3.25
N VAL A 329 -12.91 -21.29 -4.35
CA VAL A 329 -12.92 -22.76 -4.41
C VAL A 329 -11.49 -23.29 -4.25
N ILE A 330 -10.54 -22.77 -5.02
CA ILE A 330 -9.13 -23.15 -4.92
C ILE A 330 -8.61 -22.96 -3.49
N ASP A 331 -8.88 -21.82 -2.83
CA ASP A 331 -8.48 -21.57 -1.45
C ASP A 331 -9.15 -22.54 -0.45
N SER A 332 -10.38 -22.97 -0.70
CA SER A 332 -11.07 -23.98 0.13
C SER A 332 -10.45 -25.37 -0.05
N ARG A 333 -10.12 -25.75 -1.30
CA ARG A 333 -9.47 -27.03 -1.63
C ARG A 333 -8.07 -27.13 -1.06
N LEU A 334 -7.29 -26.04 -0.98
CA LEU A 334 -6.01 -26.01 -0.28
C LEU A 334 -6.14 -26.44 1.20
N SER A 335 -7.25 -26.15 1.86
CA SER A 335 -7.51 -26.61 3.22
C SER A 335 -7.62 -28.16 3.30
N ILE A 336 -8.24 -28.77 2.28
CA ILE A 336 -8.35 -30.24 2.15
C ILE A 336 -6.97 -30.84 1.91
N VAL A 337 -6.22 -30.26 0.95
CA VAL A 337 -4.84 -30.68 0.63
C VAL A 337 -3.94 -30.64 1.87
N GLY A 338 -3.99 -29.53 2.64
CA GLY A 338 -3.20 -29.37 3.86
C GLY A 338 -3.50 -30.43 4.90
N LYS A 339 -4.78 -30.74 5.12
CA LYS A 339 -5.22 -31.80 6.05
C LYS A 339 -4.75 -33.18 5.60
N ALA A 340 -4.90 -33.49 4.31
CA ALA A 340 -4.47 -34.77 3.75
C ALA A 340 -2.96 -34.97 3.90
N CYS A 341 -2.15 -33.91 3.77
CA CYS A 341 -0.70 -33.97 3.98
C CYS A 341 -0.27 -33.89 5.45
N GLY A 342 -1.20 -33.76 6.40
CA GLY A 342 -0.90 -33.63 7.83
C GLY A 342 -0.23 -32.30 8.19
N ILE A 343 -0.45 -31.25 7.40
CA ILE A 343 0.08 -29.91 7.66
C ILE A 343 -0.88 -29.18 8.60
N LYS A 344 -0.38 -28.73 9.74
CA LYS A 344 -1.20 -28.09 10.79
C LYS A 344 -1.66 -26.69 10.39
N GLU A 345 -0.84 -25.98 9.59
CA GLU A 345 -1.11 -24.60 9.19
C GLU A 345 -2.02 -24.56 7.97
N ARG A 346 -2.88 -23.54 7.93
CA ARG A 346 -3.72 -23.30 6.75
C ARG A 346 -2.83 -22.90 5.58
N LEU A 347 -2.84 -23.68 4.52
CA LEU A 347 -2.13 -23.38 3.28
C LEU A 347 -2.72 -22.13 2.61
N SER A 348 -1.85 -21.32 2.02
CA SER A 348 -2.21 -20.19 1.17
C SER A 348 -1.12 -19.96 0.11
N PHE A 349 -1.46 -19.44 -1.06
CA PHE A 349 -0.47 -19.17 -2.10
C PHE A 349 0.60 -18.17 -1.67
N HIS A 350 0.28 -17.31 -0.71
CA HIS A 350 1.28 -16.42 -0.13
C HIS A 350 2.33 -17.20 0.69
N MET A 351 1.90 -18.25 1.41
CA MET A 351 2.79 -19.18 2.10
C MET A 351 3.67 -19.96 1.11
N ALA A 352 3.11 -20.44 -0.02
CA ALA A 352 3.90 -21.10 -1.06
C ALA A 352 5.02 -20.19 -1.59
N ARG A 353 4.68 -18.95 -1.87
CA ARG A 353 5.65 -17.93 -2.32
C ARG A 353 6.69 -17.60 -1.23
N HIS A 354 6.30 -17.53 0.04
CA HIS A 354 7.25 -17.39 1.15
C HIS A 354 8.16 -18.62 1.26
N THR A 355 7.62 -19.82 1.04
CA THR A 355 8.39 -21.07 1.01
C THR A 355 9.47 -21.02 -0.07
N PHE A 356 9.13 -20.58 -1.30
CA PHE A 356 10.11 -20.37 -2.37
C PHE A 356 11.24 -19.41 -1.93
N GLY A 357 10.87 -18.21 -1.43
CA GLY A 357 11.84 -17.21 -1.01
C GLY A 357 12.78 -17.72 0.08
N THR A 358 12.24 -18.39 1.10
CA THR A 358 13.01 -18.94 2.23
C THR A 358 13.89 -20.12 1.79
N MET A 359 13.36 -21.05 0.97
CA MET A 359 14.13 -22.19 0.45
C MET A 359 15.28 -21.74 -0.46
N SER A 360 15.02 -20.78 -1.36
CA SER A 360 16.02 -20.23 -2.27
C SER A 360 17.14 -19.52 -1.52
N LEU A 361 16.79 -18.69 -0.52
CA LEU A 361 17.78 -18.02 0.32
C LEU A 361 18.61 -19.02 1.15
N SER A 362 17.94 -20.07 1.69
CA SER A 362 18.64 -21.14 2.41
C SER A 362 19.55 -21.96 1.51
N ALA A 363 19.25 -22.06 0.22
CA ALA A 363 20.12 -22.70 -0.79
C ALA A 363 21.29 -21.82 -1.22
N GLY A 364 21.40 -20.57 -0.73
CA GLY A 364 22.48 -19.65 -1.04
C GLY A 364 22.26 -18.81 -2.29
N ILE A 365 21.02 -18.73 -2.82
CA ILE A 365 20.70 -17.84 -3.94
C ILE A 365 20.72 -16.39 -3.41
N PRO A 366 21.43 -15.46 -4.11
CA PRO A 366 21.47 -14.05 -3.73
C PRO A 366 20.07 -13.43 -3.65
N ILE A 367 19.86 -12.52 -2.69
CA ILE A 367 18.56 -11.91 -2.44
C ILE A 367 18.05 -11.08 -3.62
N GLU A 368 18.94 -10.48 -4.39
CA GLU A 368 18.68 -9.72 -5.62
C GLU A 368 18.09 -10.64 -6.70
N SER A 369 18.68 -11.83 -6.87
CA SER A 369 18.19 -12.85 -7.80
C SER A 369 16.80 -13.34 -7.40
N ILE A 370 16.58 -13.57 -6.10
CA ILE A 370 15.26 -13.95 -5.57
C ILE A 370 14.25 -12.82 -5.83
N ALA A 371 14.63 -11.57 -5.59
CA ALA A 371 13.77 -10.42 -5.86
C ALA A 371 13.37 -10.34 -7.34
N LYS A 372 14.30 -10.56 -8.27
CA LYS A 372 14.03 -10.59 -9.71
C LYS A 372 13.14 -11.77 -10.09
N MET A 373 13.40 -12.97 -9.59
CA MET A 373 12.55 -14.14 -9.82
C MET A 373 11.12 -13.92 -9.30
N MET A 374 10.97 -13.27 -8.15
CA MET A 374 9.66 -12.98 -7.57
C MET A 374 8.98 -11.72 -8.16
N GLY A 375 9.64 -10.95 -9.02
CA GLY A 375 9.11 -9.71 -9.58
C GLY A 375 8.82 -8.65 -8.52
N HIS A 376 9.69 -8.51 -7.52
CA HIS A 376 9.60 -7.47 -6.52
C HIS A 376 10.15 -6.15 -7.08
N ALA A 377 9.40 -5.06 -6.93
CA ALA A 377 9.84 -3.74 -7.34
C ALA A 377 10.95 -3.16 -6.42
N SER A 378 11.06 -3.68 -5.19
CA SER A 378 12.08 -3.30 -4.21
C SER A 378 12.60 -4.53 -3.48
N ILE A 379 13.91 -4.57 -3.25
CA ILE A 379 14.60 -5.62 -2.47
C ILE A 379 14.04 -5.70 -1.04
N SER A 380 13.56 -4.59 -0.46
CA SER A 380 12.95 -4.57 0.87
C SER A 380 11.79 -5.55 1.02
N SER A 381 11.07 -5.83 -0.07
CA SER A 381 10.02 -6.86 -0.09
C SER A 381 10.57 -8.29 0.03
N THR A 382 11.86 -8.49 -0.28
CA THR A 382 12.54 -9.79 -0.21
C THR A 382 13.34 -9.92 1.09
N GLN A 383 13.74 -8.81 1.70
CA GLN A 383 14.46 -8.79 2.99
C GLN A 383 13.70 -9.45 4.13
N ILE A 384 12.38 -9.57 4.00
CA ILE A 384 11.57 -10.32 4.96
C ILE A 384 12.02 -11.79 5.12
N TYR A 385 12.65 -12.37 4.07
CA TYR A 385 13.20 -13.75 4.12
C TYR A 385 14.59 -13.80 4.75
N ALA A 386 15.27 -12.67 4.87
CA ALA A 386 16.62 -12.54 5.39
C ALA A 386 16.65 -12.43 6.93
N GLN A 387 15.74 -13.14 7.63
CA GLN A 387 15.93 -13.36 9.08
C GLN A 387 17.15 -14.28 9.25
N VAL A 388 18.31 -13.62 9.33
CA VAL A 388 19.60 -14.31 9.47
C VAL A 388 19.65 -14.87 10.89
N THR A 389 19.59 -16.21 11.01
CA THR A 389 19.85 -16.88 12.28
C THR A 389 21.37 -17.06 12.45
N ASP A 390 21.85 -17.09 13.69
CA ASP A 390 23.27 -17.36 14.01
C ASP A 390 23.76 -18.63 13.31
N LYS A 391 22.90 -19.65 13.20
CA LYS A 391 23.18 -20.87 12.46
C LYS A 391 23.50 -20.62 10.99
N LYS A 392 22.74 -19.73 10.32
CA LYS A 392 22.99 -19.42 8.90
C LYS A 392 24.27 -18.62 8.73
N ILE A 393 24.58 -17.72 9.65
CA ILE A 393 25.86 -16.98 9.63
C ILE A 393 27.02 -17.98 9.70
N SER A 394 26.96 -18.95 10.61
CA SER A 394 27.97 -20.01 10.73
C SER A 394 28.07 -20.86 9.48
N GLU A 395 26.94 -21.32 8.91
CA GLU A 395 26.91 -22.11 7.68
C GLU A 395 27.49 -21.36 6.46
N ASP A 396 27.21 -20.07 6.35
CA ASP A 396 27.74 -19.22 5.25
C ASP A 396 29.25 -18.99 5.41
N MET A 397 29.74 -18.83 6.66
CA MET A 397 31.18 -18.75 6.95
C MET A 397 31.89 -20.07 6.65
N ASP A 398 31.32 -21.20 7.06
CA ASP A 398 31.87 -22.52 6.77
C ASP A 398 31.99 -22.79 5.27
N ARG A 399 31.00 -22.36 4.48
CA ARG A 399 31.05 -22.42 3.00
C ARG A 399 32.16 -21.56 2.41
N LEU A 400 32.40 -20.38 2.99
CA LEU A 400 33.48 -19.48 2.54
C LEU A 400 34.85 -20.15 2.81
N ILE A 401 35.04 -20.68 4.02
CA ILE A 401 36.26 -21.37 4.42
C ILE A 401 36.50 -22.58 3.51
N ALA A 402 35.46 -23.39 3.25
CA ALA A 402 35.56 -24.56 2.38
C ALA A 402 35.97 -24.18 0.93
N LYS A 403 35.39 -23.09 0.37
CA LYS A 403 35.76 -22.57 -0.95
C LYS A 403 37.22 -22.08 -1.00
N GLN A 404 37.68 -21.41 0.05
CA GLN A 404 39.06 -20.93 0.14
C GLN A 404 40.05 -22.10 0.24
N SER A 405 39.71 -23.13 1.00
CA SER A 405 40.52 -24.34 1.15
C SER A 405 40.58 -25.16 -0.14
N ALA A 406 39.47 -25.26 -0.88
CA ALA A 406 39.45 -25.92 -2.20
C ALA A 406 40.33 -25.16 -3.22
N LYS A 407 40.22 -23.82 -3.28
CA LYS A 407 41.10 -22.99 -4.16
C LYS A 407 42.60 -23.14 -3.82
N LYS A 408 42.94 -23.19 -2.51
CA LYS A 408 44.34 -23.43 -2.13
C LYS A 408 44.86 -24.79 -2.59
N LYS A 409 44.01 -25.84 -2.51
CA LYS A 409 44.41 -27.16 -3.02
C LYS A 409 44.61 -27.17 -4.53
N GLU A 410 43.70 -26.55 -5.31
CA GLU A 410 43.87 -26.45 -6.75
C GLU A 410 45.11 -25.64 -7.16
N THR A 411 45.47 -24.59 -6.40
CA THR A 411 46.68 -23.79 -6.68
C THR A 411 47.93 -24.60 -6.36
N VAL A 412 47.97 -25.35 -5.25
CA VAL A 412 49.09 -26.22 -4.88
C VAL A 412 49.22 -27.38 -5.86
N GLU A 413 48.12 -28.00 -6.32
CA GLU A 413 48.17 -29.06 -7.34
C GLU A 413 48.65 -28.53 -8.71
N ARG A 414 48.36 -27.30 -9.10
CA ARG A 414 48.89 -26.68 -10.31
C ARG A 414 50.37 -26.35 -10.19
N GLU A 415 50.85 -25.87 -9.05
CA GLU A 415 52.27 -25.60 -8.80
C GLU A 415 53.09 -26.89 -8.72
N VAL A 416 52.50 -28.04 -8.34
CA VAL A 416 53.20 -29.34 -8.31
C VAL A 416 53.18 -30.06 -9.67
N CYS A 417 52.28 -29.65 -10.60
CA CYS A 417 52.20 -30.24 -11.95
C CYS A 417 52.92 -29.45 -13.05
N GLU A 418 53.63 -28.36 -12.74
CA GLU A 418 54.56 -27.77 -13.68
C GLU A 418 55.94 -28.42 -13.55
N PRO A 419 56.37 -29.28 -14.50
CA PRO A 419 57.75 -29.81 -14.50
C PRO A 419 58.69 -28.61 -14.78
N SER A 420 59.63 -28.43 -13.90
CA SER A 420 60.74 -27.50 -14.08
C SER A 420 61.56 -27.85 -15.34
N GLU A 421 61.14 -27.32 -16.46
CA GLU A 421 62.02 -27.15 -17.63
C GLU A 421 62.92 -25.93 -17.42
N VAL A 422 63.96 -26.10 -16.65
CA VAL A 422 65.08 -25.16 -16.69
C VAL A 422 66.42 -25.93 -16.58
N SER A 423 67.20 -25.79 -17.64
CA SER A 423 68.66 -25.97 -17.69
C SER A 423 69.23 -27.35 -17.92
N ILE A 424 69.17 -27.80 -19.19
CA ILE A 424 70.28 -28.51 -19.79
C ILE A 424 70.59 -27.84 -21.16
N CYS A 425 71.31 -26.79 -21.13
CA CYS A 425 72.01 -26.28 -22.33
C CYS A 425 72.96 -25.18 -21.90
N LYS A 426 74.20 -25.56 -21.62
CA LYS A 426 75.48 -24.78 -21.84
C LYS A 426 76.59 -25.36 -20.99
N MET A 427 77.19 -26.43 -21.49
CA MET A 427 78.60 -26.74 -21.25
C MET A 427 79.08 -27.63 -22.38
N GLU A 428 79.38 -27.06 -23.52
CA GLU A 428 80.33 -27.57 -24.54
C GLU A 428 80.62 -26.42 -25.45
N GLU A 429 81.79 -25.79 -25.22
CA GLU A 429 82.64 -25.15 -26.16
C GLU A 429 83.57 -24.20 -25.40
N THR A 430 84.69 -24.71 -24.96
CA THR A 430 86.00 -24.04 -25.00
C THR A 430 87.10 -25.02 -24.49
N ALA A 431 87.77 -25.69 -25.43
CA ALA A 431 89.21 -26.00 -25.44
C ALA A 431 89.63 -26.41 -26.84
#